data_1cf8c0f3b53d8d6e943d4a6efa886192
#
_entry.id   1cf8c0f3b53d8d6e943d4a6efa886192
#
_cell.length_a   1.000
_cell.length_b   1.000
_cell.length_c   1.000
_cell.angle_alpha   90.00
_cell.angle_beta   90.00
_cell.angle_gamma   90.00
#
_symmetry.space_group_name_H-M   'P 1'
#
loop_
_entity.id
_entity.type
_entity.pdbx_description
1 polymer ?
#
loop_
_entity_poly.entity_id
_entity_poly.type
_entity_poly.pdbx_seq_one_letter_code
_entity_poly.pdbx_strand_id
1 'polypeptide(L)'
;RLRTDDQPMSKAYELFSAMAFPSSGYHTPTIGWMVDLERMSVGELRAWYEEWYAPNNATLVVVGDVTPDEVKALAQRYFGKVQKREIPVAKIPLELPTPGERLLKIHVQTQLPSLMLGFNVPSIATAKDPVTANALRLISALLDGGYSARMPTQLERGEELVSGASSSYNA
;
A
#
# COMPACT_ATOMS: atom_id res chain seq x y z
N ARG A 1 11.57 1.37 10.10
CA ARG A 1 11.04 2.66 10.55
C ARG A 1 12.09 3.78 10.41
N LEU A 2 13.30 3.63 10.92
CA LEU A 2 14.36 4.63 10.82
C LEU A 2 14.57 5.14 9.39
N ARG A 3 14.65 4.21 8.40
CA ARG A 3 14.78 4.59 7.00
C ARG A 3 13.63 5.47 6.47
N THR A 4 12.42 5.26 6.96
CA THR A 4 11.26 6.09 6.57
C THR A 4 11.36 7.47 7.21
N ASP A 5 11.77 7.53 8.45
CA ASP A 5 11.90 8.80 9.18
C ASP A 5 13.06 9.67 8.65
N ASP A 6 14.11 9.03 8.12
CA ASP A 6 15.25 9.70 7.47
C ASP A 6 14.94 10.21 6.05
N GLN A 7 13.81 9.80 5.46
CA GLN A 7 13.42 10.20 4.10
C GLN A 7 12.19 11.12 4.14
N PRO A 8 12.35 12.42 3.89
CA PRO A 8 11.26 13.40 3.97
C PRO A 8 10.05 13.04 3.13
N MET A 9 10.26 12.53 1.92
CA MET A 9 9.17 12.13 1.01
C MET A 9 8.42 10.90 1.49
N SER A 10 9.09 9.93 2.10
CA SER A 10 8.43 8.75 2.68
C SER A 10 7.53 9.14 3.85
N LYS A 11 8.01 10.04 4.70
CA LYS A 11 7.21 10.58 5.81
C LYS A 11 6.01 11.40 5.32
N ALA A 12 6.22 12.21 4.29
CA ALA A 12 5.15 12.97 3.66
C ALA A 12 4.08 12.05 3.07
N TYR A 13 4.48 10.97 2.40
CA TYR A 13 3.57 9.99 1.83
C TYR A 13 2.76 9.23 2.90
N GLU A 14 3.37 8.85 4.02
CA GLU A 14 2.65 8.23 5.14
C GLU A 14 1.55 9.14 5.68
N LEU A 15 1.88 10.41 5.92
CA LEU A 15 0.92 11.38 6.43
C LEU A 15 -0.16 11.74 5.40
N PHE A 16 0.22 11.78 4.11
CA PHE A 16 -0.72 11.96 3.02
C PHE A 16 -1.73 10.79 2.95
N SER A 17 -1.24 9.54 3.03
CA SER A 17 -2.10 8.35 3.02
C SER A 17 -3.04 8.32 4.23
N ALA A 18 -2.54 8.64 5.41
CA ALA A 18 -3.36 8.72 6.62
C ALA A 18 -4.47 9.79 6.53
N MET A 19 -4.19 10.90 5.86
CA MET A 19 -5.17 11.95 5.60
C MET A 19 -6.15 11.54 4.50
N ALA A 20 -5.67 10.90 3.44
CA ALA A 20 -6.48 10.50 2.29
C ALA A 20 -7.44 9.35 2.62
N PHE A 21 -7.04 8.44 3.52
CA PHE A 21 -7.77 7.22 3.86
C PHE A 21 -8.01 7.11 5.38
N PRO A 22 -8.84 7.98 5.99
CA PRO A 22 -8.95 8.04 7.45
C PRO A 22 -9.61 6.83 8.09
N SER A 23 -10.36 6.02 7.35
CA SER A 23 -11.17 4.93 7.92
C SER A 23 -10.83 3.54 7.39
N SER A 24 -10.09 3.43 6.31
CA SER A 24 -9.65 2.13 5.76
C SER A 24 -8.27 1.71 6.27
N GLY A 25 -7.88 0.47 5.98
CA GLY A 25 -6.55 -0.04 6.33
C GLY A 25 -5.38 0.73 5.71
N TYR A 26 -5.63 1.51 4.67
CA TYR A 26 -4.61 2.38 4.05
C TYR A 26 -4.19 3.58 4.93
N HIS A 27 -4.95 3.86 5.99
CA HIS A 27 -4.56 4.84 7.02
C HIS A 27 -3.25 4.46 7.72
N THR A 28 -3.05 3.19 7.96
CA THR A 28 -1.89 2.71 8.74
C THR A 28 -0.73 2.37 7.81
N PRO A 29 0.46 2.91 8.05
CA PRO A 29 1.66 2.52 7.31
C PRO A 29 1.92 1.00 7.41
N THR A 30 2.49 0.40 6.37
CA THR A 30 2.82 -1.04 6.35
C THR A 30 3.68 -1.46 7.55
N ILE A 31 4.61 -0.60 7.98
CA ILE A 31 5.46 -0.84 9.14
C ILE A 31 4.76 -0.51 10.47
N GLY A 32 3.58 0.08 10.46
CA GLY A 32 2.87 0.57 11.64
C GLY A 32 3.35 1.94 12.13
N TRP A 33 2.58 2.54 13.02
CA TRP A 33 2.95 3.79 13.68
C TRP A 33 4.00 3.56 14.76
N MET A 34 4.91 4.50 14.94
CA MET A 34 5.98 4.37 15.94
C MET A 34 5.43 4.17 17.36
N VAL A 35 4.37 4.88 17.71
CA VAL A 35 3.72 4.76 19.01
C VAL A 35 3.19 3.34 19.31
N ASP A 36 2.74 2.63 18.28
CA ASP A 36 2.27 1.25 18.42
C ASP A 36 3.45 0.29 18.53
N LEU A 37 4.49 0.50 17.72
CA LEU A 37 5.71 -0.31 17.75
C LEU A 37 6.43 -0.23 19.12
N GLU A 38 6.51 0.94 19.73
CA GLU A 38 7.13 1.15 21.04
C GLU A 38 6.35 0.49 22.18
N ARG A 39 5.06 0.27 22.01
CA ARG A 39 4.19 -0.36 23.00
C ARG A 39 4.01 -1.86 22.79
N MET A 40 4.43 -2.37 21.64
CA MET A 40 4.26 -3.77 21.26
C MET A 40 4.98 -4.71 22.23
N SER A 41 4.28 -5.67 22.79
CA SER A 41 4.83 -6.67 23.70
C SER A 41 5.04 -8.02 23.01
N VAL A 42 5.95 -8.81 23.56
CA VAL A 42 6.17 -10.21 23.12
C VAL A 42 4.90 -11.05 23.28
N GLY A 43 4.08 -10.74 24.28
CA GLY A 43 2.79 -11.42 24.51
C GLY A 43 1.80 -11.21 23.37
N GLU A 44 1.67 -9.98 22.90
CA GLU A 44 0.80 -9.62 21.76
C GLU A 44 1.28 -10.27 20.46
N LEU A 45 2.60 -10.25 20.19
CA LEU A 45 3.17 -10.92 19.02
C LEU A 45 2.91 -12.44 19.05
N ARG A 46 3.04 -13.05 20.23
CA ARG A 46 2.76 -14.50 20.41
C ARG A 46 1.28 -14.80 20.21
N ALA A 47 0.39 -14.01 20.79
CA ALA A 47 -1.05 -14.17 20.63
C ALA A 47 -1.46 -14.05 19.15
N TRP A 48 -0.94 -13.05 18.45
CA TRP A 48 -1.18 -12.88 17.02
C TRP A 48 -0.65 -14.06 16.20
N TYR A 49 0.56 -14.54 16.50
CA TYR A 49 1.14 -15.71 15.84
C TYR A 49 0.29 -16.97 16.07
N GLU A 50 -0.14 -17.20 17.30
CA GLU A 50 -0.99 -18.36 17.65
C GLU A 50 -2.37 -18.30 16.98
N GLU A 51 -2.90 -17.11 16.76
CA GLU A 51 -4.19 -16.90 16.12
C GLU A 51 -4.13 -17.12 14.60
N TRP A 52 -3.11 -16.58 13.94
CA TRP A 52 -3.07 -16.50 12.48
C TRP A 52 -2.18 -17.53 11.79
N TYR A 53 -1.13 -18.03 12.46
CA TYR A 53 -0.21 -19.00 11.89
C TYR A 53 -0.72 -20.43 12.07
N ALA A 54 -1.55 -20.87 11.14
CA ALA A 54 -2.10 -22.20 11.09
C ALA A 54 -1.99 -22.80 9.68
N PRO A 55 -1.87 -24.14 9.53
CA PRO A 55 -1.68 -24.77 8.22
C PRO A 55 -2.87 -24.52 7.27
N ASN A 56 -4.05 -24.34 7.79
CA ASN A 56 -5.25 -24.01 7.01
C ASN A 56 -5.36 -22.50 6.64
N ASN A 57 -4.41 -21.69 7.07
CA ASN A 57 -4.26 -20.28 6.70
C ASN A 57 -2.91 -20.00 6.03
N ALA A 58 -2.20 -21.04 5.57
CA ALA A 58 -0.89 -20.92 4.96
C ALA A 58 -0.87 -21.58 3.58
N THR A 59 -0.15 -20.97 2.66
CA THR A 59 0.15 -21.53 1.33
C THR A 59 1.65 -21.71 1.21
N LEU A 60 2.08 -22.96 0.96
CA LEU A 60 3.48 -23.27 0.71
C LEU A 60 3.75 -23.25 -0.81
N VAL A 61 4.64 -22.38 -1.23
CA VAL A 61 5.11 -22.31 -2.63
C VAL A 61 6.58 -22.69 -2.66
N VAL A 62 6.93 -23.67 -3.47
CA VAL A 62 8.31 -24.14 -3.65
C VAL A 62 8.69 -24.03 -5.11
N VAL A 63 9.80 -23.33 -5.41
CA VAL A 63 10.34 -23.16 -6.75
C VAL A 63 11.81 -23.55 -6.72
N GLY A 64 12.20 -24.47 -7.58
CA GLY A 64 13.59 -24.95 -7.67
C GLY A 64 13.67 -26.30 -8.40
N ASP A 65 14.84 -26.92 -8.34
CA ASP A 65 15.07 -28.25 -8.88
C ASP A 65 14.56 -29.33 -7.90
N VAL A 66 13.23 -29.49 -7.88
CA VAL A 66 12.51 -30.41 -6.98
C VAL A 66 11.34 -31.05 -7.71
N THR A 67 10.97 -32.25 -7.31
CA THR A 67 9.75 -32.90 -7.81
C THR A 67 8.56 -32.66 -6.86
N PRO A 68 7.32 -32.62 -7.37
CA PRO A 68 6.12 -32.47 -6.53
C PRO A 68 6.01 -33.54 -5.44
N ASP A 69 6.42 -34.78 -5.71
CA ASP A 69 6.33 -35.87 -4.74
C ASP A 69 7.33 -35.71 -3.59
N GLU A 70 8.55 -35.26 -3.88
CA GLU A 70 9.54 -34.94 -2.85
C GLU A 70 9.04 -33.79 -1.94
N VAL A 71 8.53 -32.71 -2.54
CA VAL A 71 7.97 -31.57 -1.80
C VAL A 71 6.79 -32.03 -0.94
N LYS A 72 5.89 -32.85 -1.48
CA LYS A 72 4.75 -33.39 -0.75
C LYS A 72 5.19 -34.26 0.42
N ALA A 73 6.16 -35.14 0.24
CA ALA A 73 6.68 -36.00 1.30
C ALA A 73 7.32 -35.18 2.43
N LEU A 74 8.12 -34.17 2.08
CA LEU A 74 8.72 -33.25 3.05
C LEU A 74 7.65 -32.40 3.78
N ALA A 75 6.69 -31.85 3.05
CA ALA A 75 5.60 -31.09 3.64
C ALA A 75 4.78 -31.94 4.62
N GLN A 76 4.45 -33.18 4.27
CA GLN A 76 3.76 -34.10 5.18
C GLN A 76 4.61 -34.43 6.40
N ARG A 77 5.91 -34.65 6.24
CA ARG A 77 6.83 -34.95 7.34
C ARG A 77 6.92 -33.81 8.36
N TYR A 78 7.03 -32.58 7.90
CA TYR A 78 7.29 -31.44 8.76
C TYR A 78 6.02 -30.72 9.21
N PHE A 79 4.99 -30.64 8.37
CA PHE A 79 3.76 -29.91 8.65
C PHE A 79 2.54 -30.81 8.90
N GLY A 80 2.61 -32.10 8.51
CA GLY A 80 1.45 -32.99 8.58
C GLY A 80 0.91 -33.24 10.00
N LYS A 81 1.69 -32.98 11.04
CA LYS A 81 1.29 -33.09 12.44
C LYS A 81 0.71 -31.80 13.04
N VAL A 82 0.85 -30.67 12.31
CA VAL A 82 0.33 -29.38 12.81
C VAL A 82 -1.18 -29.35 12.65
N GLN A 83 -1.87 -29.13 13.74
CA GLN A 83 -3.33 -29.14 13.76
C GLN A 83 -3.92 -27.88 13.13
N LYS A 84 -5.05 -28.04 12.46
CA LYS A 84 -5.87 -26.92 12.00
C LYS A 84 -6.37 -26.11 13.19
N ARG A 85 -6.56 -24.81 12.99
CA ARG A 85 -7.12 -23.89 13.97
C ARG A 85 -8.32 -23.17 13.40
N GLU A 86 -9.18 -22.67 14.25
CA GLU A 86 -10.20 -21.70 13.85
C GLU A 86 -9.53 -20.37 13.58
N ILE A 87 -9.68 -19.86 12.34
CA ILE A 87 -9.11 -18.57 11.94
C ILE A 87 -10.20 -17.51 12.03
N PRO A 88 -9.97 -16.42 12.76
CA PRO A 88 -10.95 -15.35 12.85
C PRO A 88 -11.23 -14.72 11.47
N VAL A 89 -12.46 -14.32 11.25
CA VAL A 89 -12.80 -13.53 10.06
C VAL A 89 -12.46 -12.08 10.34
N ALA A 90 -11.39 -11.60 9.69
CA ALA A 90 -11.01 -10.21 9.81
C ALA A 90 -12.08 -9.30 9.19
N LYS A 91 -12.57 -8.33 9.97
CA LYS A 91 -13.40 -7.25 9.44
C LYS A 91 -12.49 -6.23 8.77
N ILE A 92 -12.52 -6.19 7.44
CA ILE A 92 -11.76 -5.19 6.68
C ILE A 92 -12.46 -3.83 6.83
N PRO A 93 -11.80 -2.83 7.42
CA PRO A 93 -12.37 -1.50 7.52
C PRO A 93 -12.51 -0.89 6.11
N LEU A 94 -13.69 -0.33 5.84
CA LEU A 94 -14.00 0.29 4.55
C LEU A 94 -13.72 1.80 4.63
N GLU A 95 -13.29 2.35 3.50
CA GLU A 95 -13.16 3.81 3.39
C GLU A 95 -14.53 4.47 3.32
N LEU A 96 -14.72 5.49 4.14
CA LEU A 96 -15.93 6.30 4.13
C LEU A 96 -15.83 7.36 3.02
N PRO A 97 -16.93 7.64 2.30
CA PRO A 97 -16.95 8.77 1.40
C PRO A 97 -16.73 10.05 2.19
N THR A 98 -15.64 10.72 1.91
CA THR A 98 -15.29 11.97 2.59
C THR A 98 -15.51 13.13 1.62
N PRO A 99 -16.54 13.93 1.83
CA PRO A 99 -16.75 15.15 1.06
C PRO A 99 -15.74 16.23 1.49
N GLY A 100 -15.29 17.00 0.52
CA GLY A 100 -14.46 18.18 0.75
C GLY A 100 -12.96 17.98 0.57
N GLU A 101 -12.27 19.09 0.54
CA GLU A 101 -10.83 19.21 0.38
C GLU A 101 -10.13 19.09 1.73
N ARG A 102 -8.94 18.47 1.73
CA ARG A 102 -8.07 18.41 2.90
C ARG A 102 -6.70 18.91 2.51
N LEU A 103 -6.11 19.75 3.34
CA LEU A 103 -4.79 20.32 3.15
C LEU A 103 -3.90 19.98 4.33
N LEU A 104 -2.73 19.41 4.06
CA LEU A 104 -1.69 19.18 5.05
C LEU A 104 -0.40 19.89 4.60
N LYS A 105 0.15 20.74 5.45
CA LYS A 105 1.46 21.36 5.26
C LYS A 105 2.45 20.70 6.21
N ILE A 106 3.53 20.16 5.64
CA ILE A 106 4.58 19.46 6.37
C ILE A 106 5.87 20.25 6.22
N HIS A 107 6.52 20.53 7.36
CA HIS A 107 7.83 21.18 7.38
C HIS A 107 8.90 20.13 7.62
N VAL A 108 9.68 19.84 6.57
CA VAL A 108 10.78 18.87 6.58
C VAL A 108 12.00 19.49 5.93
N GLN A 109 13.19 19.01 6.30
CA GLN A 109 14.42 19.43 5.62
C GLN A 109 14.47 18.84 4.21
N THR A 110 14.30 19.69 3.22
CA THR A 110 14.40 19.33 1.80
C THR A 110 14.95 20.50 1.00
N GLN A 111 15.58 20.22 -0.13
CA GLN A 111 16.14 21.26 -1.00
C GLN A 111 15.05 21.97 -1.82
N LEU A 112 14.02 21.25 -2.22
CA LEU A 112 12.93 21.76 -3.03
C LEU A 112 11.59 21.44 -2.38
N PRO A 113 10.61 22.36 -2.43
CA PRO A 113 9.26 22.08 -2.01
C PRO A 113 8.62 21.03 -2.92
N SER A 114 7.74 20.19 -2.35
CA SER A 114 7.01 19.19 -3.09
C SER A 114 5.51 19.33 -2.82
N LEU A 115 4.70 19.08 -3.84
CA LEU A 115 3.25 19.08 -3.76
C LEU A 115 2.73 17.68 -4.12
N MET A 116 1.90 17.10 -3.26
CA MET A 116 1.13 15.89 -3.55
C MET A 116 -0.35 16.23 -3.64
N LEU A 117 -0.99 15.80 -4.71
CA LEU A 117 -2.43 15.90 -4.90
C LEU A 117 -3.00 14.49 -5.05
N GLY A 118 -4.11 14.19 -4.40
CA GLY A 118 -4.78 12.90 -4.51
C GLY A 118 -6.30 13.06 -4.59
N PHE A 119 -6.90 12.18 -5.37
CA PHE A 119 -8.34 12.07 -5.55
C PHE A 119 -8.79 10.66 -5.20
N ASN A 120 -9.79 10.52 -4.34
CA ASN A 120 -10.38 9.23 -4.05
C ASN A 120 -11.23 8.81 -5.26
N VAL A 121 -10.77 7.80 -5.96
CA VAL A 121 -11.38 7.30 -7.18
C VAL A 121 -11.58 5.78 -7.09
N PRO A 122 -12.53 5.19 -7.83
CA PRO A 122 -12.72 3.75 -7.83
C PRO A 122 -11.50 3.01 -8.36
N SER A 123 -11.16 1.89 -7.75
CA SER A 123 -10.20 0.91 -8.27
C SER A 123 -10.91 -0.11 -9.18
N ILE A 124 -10.17 -1.03 -9.79
CA ILE A 124 -10.76 -2.14 -10.56
C ILE A 124 -11.74 -2.96 -9.70
N ALA A 125 -11.39 -3.15 -8.42
CA ALA A 125 -12.22 -3.93 -7.50
C ALA A 125 -13.46 -3.19 -7.00
N THR A 126 -13.45 -1.84 -7.00
CA THR A 126 -14.54 -1.02 -6.43
C THR A 126 -15.34 -0.26 -7.47
N ALA A 127 -14.88 -0.22 -8.72
CA ALA A 127 -15.60 0.40 -9.82
C ALA A 127 -16.91 -0.36 -10.13
N LYS A 128 -17.98 0.37 -10.38
CA LYS A 128 -19.27 -0.22 -10.78
C LYS A 128 -19.22 -0.87 -12.16
N ASP A 129 -18.30 -0.42 -12.99
CA ASP A 129 -18.08 -0.92 -14.34
C ASP A 129 -16.56 -0.87 -14.68
N PRO A 130 -16.08 -1.78 -15.55
CA PRO A 130 -14.67 -1.80 -15.96
C PRO A 130 -14.21 -0.57 -16.76
N VAL A 131 -15.13 0.15 -17.37
CA VAL A 131 -14.82 1.32 -18.21
C VAL A 131 -14.26 2.44 -17.34
N THR A 132 -14.83 2.67 -16.15
CA THR A 132 -14.39 3.71 -15.24
C THR A 132 -12.91 3.51 -14.82
N ALA A 133 -12.52 2.32 -14.39
CA ALA A 133 -11.14 2.04 -13.99
C ALA A 133 -10.16 2.17 -15.18
N ASN A 134 -10.55 1.68 -16.34
CA ASN A 134 -9.73 1.81 -17.56
C ASN A 134 -9.61 3.26 -18.04
N ALA A 135 -10.66 4.06 -17.92
CA ALA A 135 -10.62 5.49 -18.21
C ALA A 135 -9.65 6.24 -17.28
N LEU A 136 -9.67 5.92 -15.98
CA LEU A 136 -8.72 6.51 -15.02
C LEU A 136 -7.27 6.13 -15.32
N ARG A 137 -6.99 4.89 -15.74
CA ARG A 137 -5.67 4.48 -16.23
C ARG A 137 -5.24 5.29 -17.44
N LEU A 138 -6.16 5.49 -18.38
CA LEU A 138 -5.88 6.28 -19.59
C LEU A 138 -5.63 7.75 -19.26
N ILE A 139 -6.40 8.33 -18.33
CA ILE A 139 -6.17 9.69 -17.84
C ILE A 139 -4.77 9.82 -17.24
N SER A 140 -4.37 8.90 -16.36
CA SER A 140 -3.03 8.91 -15.80
C SER A 140 -1.94 8.81 -16.86
N ALA A 141 -2.12 7.94 -17.86
CA ALA A 141 -1.19 7.82 -18.98
C ALA A 141 -1.13 9.09 -19.86
N LEU A 142 -2.24 9.77 -20.09
CA LEU A 142 -2.27 11.05 -20.81
C LEU A 142 -1.57 12.17 -20.05
N LEU A 143 -1.63 12.12 -18.72
CA LEU A 143 -0.97 13.11 -17.87
C LEU A 143 0.55 12.89 -17.79
N ASP A 144 1.00 11.63 -17.60
CA ASP A 144 2.41 11.30 -17.37
C ASP A 144 2.84 9.95 -17.99
N GLY A 145 2.28 9.55 -19.12
CA GLY A 145 2.63 8.28 -19.78
C GLY A 145 3.84 8.37 -20.71
N GLY A 146 4.78 9.28 -20.47
CA GLY A 146 6.02 9.39 -21.20
C GLY A 146 6.39 10.82 -21.60
N TYR A 147 7.47 10.95 -22.38
CA TYR A 147 8.08 12.25 -22.69
C TYR A 147 7.10 13.29 -23.28
N SER A 148 6.18 12.87 -24.11
CA SER A 148 5.20 13.75 -24.77
C SER A 148 3.89 13.91 -24.00
N ALA A 149 3.79 13.35 -22.78
CA ALA A 149 2.61 13.50 -21.95
C ALA A 149 2.42 14.96 -21.49
N ARG A 150 1.22 15.29 -21.02
CA ARG A 150 0.84 16.69 -20.74
C ARG A 150 1.66 17.33 -19.64
N MET A 151 1.86 16.65 -18.51
CA MET A 151 2.59 17.22 -17.38
C MET A 151 4.05 17.49 -17.71
N PRO A 152 4.86 16.55 -18.22
CA PRO A 152 6.23 16.84 -18.64
C PRO A 152 6.32 17.92 -19.73
N THR A 153 5.37 17.93 -20.66
CA THR A 153 5.40 18.91 -21.76
C THR A 153 5.04 20.32 -21.29
N GLN A 154 4.02 20.47 -20.48
CA GLN A 154 3.51 21.79 -20.09
C GLN A 154 4.21 22.35 -18.86
N LEU A 155 4.35 21.53 -17.80
CA LEU A 155 4.82 22.01 -16.50
C LEU A 155 6.34 22.01 -16.36
N GLU A 156 7.03 21.04 -16.99
CA GLU A 156 8.48 20.94 -16.88
C GLU A 156 9.18 21.73 -17.99
N ARG A 157 8.84 21.45 -19.27
CA ARG A 157 9.52 22.02 -20.42
C ARG A 157 8.86 23.25 -21.03
N GLY A 158 7.55 23.42 -20.84
CA GLY A 158 6.81 24.57 -21.37
C GLY A 158 6.89 25.78 -20.46
N GLU A 159 6.31 25.65 -19.28
CA GLU A 159 6.23 26.75 -18.31
C GLU A 159 7.35 26.73 -17.27
N GLU A 160 8.15 25.66 -17.23
CA GLU A 160 9.29 25.48 -16.31
C GLU A 160 8.92 25.71 -14.82
N LEU A 161 7.67 25.35 -14.45
CA LEU A 161 7.15 25.58 -13.11
C LEU A 161 7.68 24.57 -12.07
N VAL A 162 8.03 23.37 -12.53
CA VAL A 162 8.49 22.28 -11.70
C VAL A 162 9.69 21.57 -12.31
N SER A 163 10.54 20.99 -11.48
CA SER A 163 11.67 20.16 -11.92
C SER A 163 11.26 18.74 -12.30
N GLY A 164 10.06 18.31 -11.93
CA GLY A 164 9.48 17.02 -12.26
C GLY A 164 8.03 16.97 -11.82
N ALA A 165 7.20 16.32 -12.63
CA ALA A 165 5.78 16.11 -12.36
C ALA A 165 5.40 14.68 -12.74
N SER A 166 4.64 14.00 -11.91
CA SER A 166 4.20 12.63 -12.16
C SER A 166 2.73 12.43 -11.81
N SER A 167 2.11 11.46 -12.46
CA SER A 167 0.74 11.05 -12.21
C SER A 167 0.67 9.52 -12.16
N SER A 168 -0.04 8.99 -11.18
CA SER A 168 -0.27 7.55 -11.08
C SER A 168 -1.72 7.26 -10.71
N TYR A 169 -2.23 6.15 -11.20
CA TYR A 169 -3.50 5.58 -10.79
C TYR A 169 -3.26 4.19 -10.24
N ASN A 170 -3.64 3.98 -8.97
CA ASN A 170 -3.58 2.68 -8.33
C ASN A 170 -4.92 1.97 -8.54
N ALA A 171 -4.92 0.98 -9.46
CA ALA A 171 -6.10 0.30 -9.96
C ALA A 171 -6.58 -0.89 -9.11
#